data_f93190c2c5aae72ac8b38f8887663359
#
_entry.id   f93190c2c5aae72ac8b38f8887663359
#
_cell.length_a   1.000
_cell.length_b   1.000
_cell.length_c   1.000
_cell.angle_alpha   90.00
_cell.angle_beta   90.00
_cell.angle_gamma   90.00
#
_symmetry.space_group_name_H-M   'P 1'
#
loop_
_entity.id
_entity.type
_entity.pdbx_description
1 polymer ?
#
loop_
_entity_poly.entity_id
_entity_poly.type
_entity_poly.pdbx_seq_one_letter_code
_entity_poly.pdbx_strand_id
1 'polypeptide(L)'
;MMRAIFTFYNLSLDPDIVGLQGEVVKKFNTTAAFYPLRSETYGEEVIHPDAVDYGFHQLFVEEKYDTVLLLDVDCIPLNAYALEYTFEQAEKGKLIGNVQRGMHLDNDEHNYVAPSAFCLSREMYEDFGRMTVKPDHRKADCCGYYTYAAQERGLDVEMYPPTHFQRRPKQGVWDLGKGRGEWGIGTTYSNHLGVEMFYHLFSAREQIYNVYFYDKCEEILGINRLKGSSKV
;
A
#
# COMPACT_ATOMS: atom_id res chain seq x y z
N MET A 1 -7.82 -0.07 20.95
CA MET A 1 -7.09 -1.03 20.07
C MET A 1 -5.73 -0.43 19.70
N MET A 2 -4.69 -1.26 19.65
CA MET A 2 -3.36 -0.82 19.23
C MET A 2 -3.25 -0.92 17.71
N ARG A 3 -2.81 0.15 17.06
CA ARG A 3 -2.71 0.26 15.60
C ARG A 3 -1.27 0.48 15.18
N ALA A 4 -0.85 -0.15 14.08
CA ALA A 4 0.44 0.09 13.48
C ALA A 4 0.33 0.34 11.97
N ILE A 5 1.21 1.18 11.46
CA ILE A 5 1.49 1.36 10.04
C ILE A 5 2.92 0.89 9.80
N PHE A 6 3.16 0.10 8.78
CA PHE A 6 4.52 -0.18 8.37
C PHE A 6 4.70 0.00 6.87
N THR A 7 5.89 0.36 6.50
CA THR A 7 6.39 0.40 5.14
C THR A 7 7.69 -0.37 5.06
N PHE A 8 8.01 -0.84 3.87
CA PHE A 8 9.24 -1.57 3.64
C PHE A 8 10.02 -0.95 2.49
N TYR A 9 11.34 -0.79 2.67
CA TYR A 9 12.22 -0.20 1.67
C TYR A 9 13.64 -0.80 1.71
N ASN A 10 14.37 -0.66 0.62
CA ASN A 10 15.79 -1.00 0.52
C ASN A 10 16.65 0.24 0.27
N LEU A 11 17.97 0.13 0.44
CA LEU A 11 18.90 1.25 0.29
C LEU A 11 19.08 1.73 -1.16
N SER A 12 18.60 0.98 -2.16
CA SER A 12 18.64 1.43 -3.56
C SER A 12 17.55 2.45 -3.88
N LEU A 13 16.56 2.59 -3.00
CA LEU A 13 15.50 3.58 -3.17
C LEU A 13 16.02 4.98 -2.81
N ASP A 14 15.48 5.98 -3.49
CA ASP A 14 15.76 7.36 -3.17
C ASP A 14 15.32 7.67 -1.71
N PRO A 15 16.26 8.07 -0.83
CA PRO A 15 15.95 8.31 0.58
C PRO A 15 14.92 9.43 0.80
N ASP A 16 14.76 10.34 -0.16
CA ASP A 16 13.76 11.40 -0.10
C ASP A 16 12.32 10.85 -0.17
N ILE A 17 12.10 9.74 -0.89
CA ILE A 17 10.79 9.07 -0.92
C ILE A 17 10.43 8.56 0.47
N VAL A 18 11.35 7.85 1.13
CA VAL A 18 11.15 7.32 2.48
C VAL A 18 10.89 8.43 3.49
N GLY A 19 11.70 9.51 3.41
CA GLY A 19 11.55 10.67 4.29
C GLY A 19 10.20 11.36 4.12
N LEU A 20 9.81 11.64 2.88
CA LEU A 20 8.54 12.31 2.57
C LEU A 20 7.32 11.46 2.93
N GLN A 21 7.36 10.14 2.68
CA GLN A 21 6.29 9.25 3.16
C GLN A 21 6.13 9.37 4.67
N GLY A 22 7.23 9.29 5.42
CA GLY A 22 7.21 9.42 6.88
C GLY A 22 6.62 10.73 7.36
N GLU A 23 6.97 11.85 6.72
CA GLU A 23 6.43 13.18 7.02
C GLU A 23 4.92 13.27 6.76
N VAL A 24 4.43 12.73 5.62
CA VAL A 24 3.00 12.71 5.29
C VAL A 24 2.22 11.82 6.24
N VAL A 25 2.73 10.60 6.51
CA VAL A 25 2.11 9.70 7.49
C VAL A 25 2.05 10.37 8.85
N LYS A 26 3.12 10.99 9.33
CA LYS A 26 3.15 11.71 10.61
C LYS A 26 2.15 12.87 10.67
N LYS A 27 1.97 13.60 9.56
CA LYS A 27 1.00 14.71 9.48
C LYS A 27 -0.43 14.25 9.74
N PHE A 28 -0.82 13.09 9.21
CA PHE A 28 -2.20 12.61 9.25
C PHE A 28 -2.45 11.52 10.31
N ASN A 29 -1.39 10.89 10.80
CA ASN A 29 -1.48 9.80 11.75
C ASN A 29 -1.44 10.32 13.19
N THR A 30 -2.53 10.13 13.91
CA THR A 30 -2.66 10.55 15.30
C THR A 30 -2.68 9.40 16.30
N THR A 31 -2.85 8.14 15.84
CA THR A 31 -3.23 7.02 16.70
C THR A 31 -2.41 5.74 16.52
N ALA A 32 -1.67 5.60 15.41
CA ALA A 32 -0.93 4.40 15.11
C ALA A 32 0.58 4.58 15.25
N ALA A 33 1.31 3.54 15.66
CA ALA A 33 2.77 3.53 15.56
C ALA A 33 3.20 3.37 14.09
N PHE A 34 4.28 4.06 13.66
CA PHE A 34 4.79 3.98 12.30
C PHE A 34 6.17 3.34 12.26
N TYR A 35 6.33 2.29 11.46
CA TYR A 35 7.52 1.47 11.33
C TYR A 35 8.07 1.48 9.89
N PRO A 36 9.08 2.30 9.58
CA PRO A 36 9.82 2.18 8.33
C PRO A 36 10.85 1.05 8.46
N LEU A 37 10.57 -0.11 7.86
CA LEU A 37 11.41 -1.30 7.94
C LEU A 37 12.39 -1.34 6.76
N ARG A 38 13.70 -1.52 7.08
CA ARG A 38 14.74 -1.63 6.07
C ARG A 38 15.06 -3.09 5.74
N SER A 39 15.21 -3.40 4.44
CA SER A 39 15.52 -4.76 3.98
C SER A 39 16.82 -5.31 4.56
N GLU A 40 17.84 -4.49 4.66
CA GLU A 40 19.17 -4.90 5.13
C GLU A 40 19.19 -5.32 6.60
N THR A 41 18.18 -4.96 7.37
CA THR A 41 18.02 -5.41 8.77
C THR A 41 17.80 -6.92 8.84
N TYR A 42 17.38 -7.56 7.75
CA TYR A 42 16.93 -8.96 7.71
C TYR A 42 17.84 -9.90 6.89
N GLY A 43 19.02 -9.43 6.47
CA GLY A 43 19.98 -10.20 5.69
C GLY A 43 20.03 -9.82 4.20
N GLU A 44 20.88 -10.51 3.44
CA GLU A 44 21.08 -10.22 2.02
C GLU A 44 19.78 -10.45 1.22
N GLU A 45 19.41 -9.46 0.41
CA GLU A 45 18.34 -9.51 -0.59
C GLU A 45 16.98 -10.09 -0.13
N VAL A 46 16.42 -9.59 0.97
CA VAL A 46 15.03 -9.92 1.29
C VAL A 46 14.13 -9.35 0.19
N ILE A 47 13.48 -10.24 -0.54
CA ILE A 47 12.49 -9.83 -1.54
C ILE A 47 11.25 -9.24 -0.86
N HIS A 48 10.55 -8.35 -1.56
CA HIS A 48 9.42 -7.60 -1.02
C HIS A 48 8.38 -8.48 -0.26
N PRO A 49 7.90 -9.64 -0.75
CA PRO A 49 6.95 -10.46 -0.02
C PRO A 49 7.45 -11.00 1.31
N ASP A 50 8.73 -11.39 1.38
CA ASP A 50 9.33 -11.89 2.64
C ASP A 50 9.39 -10.79 3.71
N ALA A 51 9.67 -9.58 3.28
CA ALA A 51 9.69 -8.42 4.17
C ALA A 51 8.31 -8.07 4.71
N VAL A 52 7.27 -8.19 3.88
CA VAL A 52 5.89 -7.98 4.30
C VAL A 52 5.45 -9.05 5.29
N ASP A 53 5.75 -10.34 5.02
CA ASP A 53 5.47 -11.44 5.95
C ASP A 53 6.17 -11.21 7.30
N TYR A 54 7.44 -10.80 7.28
CA TYR A 54 8.16 -10.45 8.49
C TYR A 54 7.50 -9.29 9.24
N GLY A 55 7.12 -8.22 8.55
CA GLY A 55 6.45 -7.07 9.16
C GLY A 55 5.14 -7.45 9.85
N PHE A 56 4.31 -8.26 9.21
CA PHE A 56 3.09 -8.78 9.83
C PHE A 56 3.38 -9.66 11.04
N HIS A 57 4.36 -10.58 10.93
CA HIS A 57 4.74 -11.42 12.07
C HIS A 57 5.23 -10.58 13.24
N GLN A 58 6.16 -9.65 13.00
CA GLN A 58 6.70 -8.76 14.03
C GLN A 58 5.57 -7.98 14.73
N LEU A 59 4.69 -7.35 13.96
CA LEU A 59 3.68 -6.46 14.53
C LEU A 59 2.51 -7.22 15.16
N PHE A 60 2.02 -8.29 14.56
CA PHE A 60 0.88 -9.03 15.11
C PHE A 60 1.29 -10.03 16.19
N VAL A 61 2.42 -10.73 16.03
CA VAL A 61 2.80 -11.84 16.93
C VAL A 61 3.71 -11.35 18.06
N GLU A 62 4.72 -10.55 17.77
CA GLU A 62 5.68 -10.11 18.78
C GLU A 62 5.16 -8.86 19.52
N GLU A 63 4.80 -7.81 18.78
CA GLU A 63 4.38 -6.51 19.36
C GLU A 63 2.89 -6.47 19.76
N LYS A 64 2.09 -7.45 19.31
CA LYS A 64 0.66 -7.61 19.68
C LYS A 64 -0.26 -6.48 19.24
N TYR A 65 0.02 -5.80 18.12
CA TYR A 65 -0.91 -4.83 17.53
C TYR A 65 -2.23 -5.50 17.15
N ASP A 66 -3.33 -4.80 17.32
CA ASP A 66 -4.67 -5.29 17.00
C ASP A 66 -5.01 -5.13 15.51
N THR A 67 -4.49 -4.07 14.89
CA THR A 67 -4.72 -3.75 13.47
C THR A 67 -3.45 -3.19 12.85
N VAL A 68 -3.11 -3.66 11.66
CA VAL A 68 -1.89 -3.27 10.94
C VAL A 68 -2.24 -2.85 9.52
N LEU A 69 -1.73 -1.69 9.12
CA LEU A 69 -1.76 -1.16 7.76
C LEU A 69 -0.36 -1.25 7.14
N LEU A 70 -0.23 -2.03 6.07
CA LEU A 70 0.91 -1.96 5.17
C LEU A 70 0.70 -0.82 4.18
N LEU A 71 1.72 -0.01 3.98
CA LEU A 71 1.84 0.94 2.87
C LEU A 71 3.11 0.64 2.08
N ASP A 72 3.02 0.49 0.77
CA ASP A 72 4.23 0.55 -0.06
C ASP A 72 4.91 1.90 0.17
N VAL A 73 6.23 1.92 0.08
CA VAL A 73 7.02 3.12 0.43
C VAL A 73 6.71 4.35 -0.42
N ASP A 74 6.16 4.15 -1.61
CA ASP A 74 5.69 5.20 -2.52
C ASP A 74 4.16 5.36 -2.52
N CYS A 75 3.50 4.91 -1.43
CA CYS A 75 2.09 5.13 -1.17
C CYS A 75 1.91 6.01 0.09
N ILE A 76 1.03 7.00 -0.01
CA ILE A 76 0.76 7.96 1.08
C ILE A 76 -0.73 8.15 1.29
N PRO A 77 -1.19 8.37 2.54
CA PRO A 77 -2.54 8.83 2.80
C PRO A 77 -2.72 10.26 2.29
N LEU A 78 -3.91 10.61 1.79
CA LEU A 78 -4.22 11.94 1.30
C LEU A 78 -4.83 12.87 2.37
N ASN A 79 -5.31 12.28 3.46
CA ASN A 79 -5.88 13.00 4.60
C ASN A 79 -5.96 12.10 5.85
N ALA A 80 -6.27 12.68 7.00
CA ALA A 80 -6.37 11.93 8.25
C ALA A 80 -7.54 10.93 8.25
N TYR A 81 -8.63 11.24 7.56
CA TYR A 81 -9.78 10.35 7.43
C TYR A 81 -9.41 9.05 6.72
N ALA A 82 -8.49 9.08 5.75
CA ALA A 82 -8.03 7.88 5.04
C ALA A 82 -7.47 6.83 6.00
N LEU A 83 -6.63 7.25 6.95
CA LEU A 83 -6.05 6.36 7.95
C LEU A 83 -7.11 5.88 8.94
N GLU A 84 -7.87 6.82 9.52
CA GLU A 84 -8.86 6.48 10.55
C GLU A 84 -9.94 5.54 10.01
N TYR A 85 -10.53 5.86 8.86
CA TYR A 85 -11.53 5.02 8.21
C TYR A 85 -10.99 3.62 7.90
N THR A 86 -9.78 3.54 7.34
CA THR A 86 -9.17 2.24 6.99
C THR A 86 -9.00 1.37 8.23
N PHE A 87 -8.49 1.92 9.32
CA PHE A 87 -8.37 1.19 10.59
C PHE A 87 -9.73 0.78 11.15
N GLU A 88 -10.69 1.69 11.22
CA GLU A 88 -12.03 1.38 11.73
C GLU A 88 -12.74 0.26 10.98
N GLN A 89 -12.57 0.21 9.64
CA GLN A 89 -13.18 -0.86 8.85
C GLN A 89 -12.46 -2.20 9.06
N ALA A 90 -11.13 -2.20 9.16
CA ALA A 90 -10.37 -3.41 9.48
C ALA A 90 -10.69 -3.94 10.89
N GLU A 91 -10.89 -3.06 11.87
CA GLU A 91 -11.32 -3.38 13.23
C GLU A 91 -12.74 -3.98 13.30
N LYS A 92 -13.58 -3.74 12.28
CA LYS A 92 -14.88 -4.38 12.08
C LYS A 92 -14.80 -5.72 11.36
N GLY A 93 -13.58 -6.24 11.11
CA GLY A 93 -13.33 -7.53 10.47
C GLY A 93 -13.31 -7.48 8.94
N LYS A 94 -13.13 -6.30 8.32
CA LYS A 94 -12.95 -6.20 6.87
C LYS A 94 -11.48 -6.35 6.47
N LEU A 95 -11.25 -6.98 5.33
CA LEU A 95 -10.02 -6.80 4.58
C LEU A 95 -10.16 -5.54 3.71
N ILE A 96 -9.25 -4.57 3.81
CA ILE A 96 -9.46 -3.26 3.19
C ILE A 96 -8.17 -2.65 2.64
N GLY A 97 -8.28 -1.94 1.50
CA GLY A 97 -7.17 -1.19 0.92
C GLY A 97 -7.32 -0.92 -0.57
N ASN A 98 -6.21 -0.57 -1.23
CA ASN A 98 -6.20 -0.23 -2.65
C ASN A 98 -6.43 -1.47 -3.52
N VAL A 99 -7.26 -1.35 -4.55
CA VAL A 99 -7.48 -2.45 -5.49
C VAL A 99 -6.41 -2.47 -6.58
N GLN A 100 -5.96 -3.67 -6.91
CA GLN A 100 -5.21 -3.97 -8.14
C GLN A 100 -5.74 -5.23 -8.79
N ARG A 101 -5.28 -5.51 -10.01
CA ARG A 101 -5.55 -6.74 -10.76
C ARG A 101 -4.23 -7.38 -11.15
N GLY A 102 -4.11 -8.66 -10.89
CA GLY A 102 -2.95 -9.46 -11.29
C GLY A 102 -2.98 -9.81 -12.78
N MET A 103 -2.69 -8.83 -13.65
CA MET A 103 -2.80 -8.98 -15.11
C MET A 103 -1.83 -9.97 -15.74
N HIS A 104 -0.78 -10.37 -15.01
CA HIS A 104 0.23 -11.34 -15.42
C HIS A 104 -0.10 -12.78 -14.99
N LEU A 105 -1.24 -12.97 -14.35
CA LEU A 105 -1.68 -14.27 -13.85
C LEU A 105 -2.63 -14.96 -14.83
N ASP A 106 -2.67 -16.27 -14.79
CA ASP A 106 -3.63 -17.07 -15.57
C ASP A 106 -5.09 -16.73 -15.20
N ASN A 107 -5.33 -16.22 -14.00
CA ASN A 107 -6.61 -15.71 -13.51
C ASN A 107 -6.67 -14.19 -13.61
N ASP A 108 -6.72 -13.67 -14.81
CA ASP A 108 -6.63 -12.25 -15.14
C ASP A 108 -7.87 -11.40 -14.73
N GLU A 109 -8.94 -12.02 -14.26
CA GLU A 109 -10.13 -11.32 -13.79
C GLU A 109 -10.12 -11.02 -12.29
N HIS A 110 -9.11 -11.49 -11.57
CA HIS A 110 -9.07 -11.32 -10.12
C HIS A 110 -8.55 -9.94 -9.70
N ASN A 111 -9.45 -9.18 -9.06
CA ASN A 111 -9.08 -7.98 -8.34
C ASN A 111 -8.85 -8.30 -6.86
N TYR A 112 -7.83 -7.72 -6.27
CA TYR A 112 -7.42 -8.00 -4.90
C TYR A 112 -7.00 -6.72 -4.17
N VAL A 113 -6.99 -6.76 -2.84
CA VAL A 113 -6.42 -5.71 -2.00
C VAL A 113 -4.91 -5.81 -2.09
N ALA A 114 -4.28 -4.77 -2.65
CA ALA A 114 -2.87 -4.76 -3.00
C ALA A 114 -1.98 -4.22 -1.87
N PRO A 115 -0.69 -4.59 -1.83
CA PRO A 115 0.25 -4.15 -0.79
C PRO A 115 0.46 -2.63 -0.76
N SER A 116 0.07 -1.90 -1.81
CA SER A 116 0.20 -0.44 -1.83
C SER A 116 -0.54 0.25 -0.69
N ALA A 117 -1.72 -0.26 -0.30
CA ALA A 117 -2.36 0.01 0.98
C ALA A 117 -3.18 -1.23 1.32
N PHE A 118 -2.79 -1.95 2.36
CA PHE A 118 -3.37 -3.23 2.74
C PHE A 118 -3.52 -3.30 4.26
N CYS A 119 -4.76 -3.36 4.74
CA CYS A 119 -5.07 -3.33 6.17
C CYS A 119 -5.94 -4.52 6.58
N LEU A 120 -5.57 -5.14 7.70
CA LEU A 120 -6.32 -6.23 8.33
C LEU A 120 -6.16 -6.20 9.85
N SER A 121 -7.06 -6.89 10.54
CA SER A 121 -6.97 -7.12 11.98
C SER A 121 -6.09 -8.32 12.31
N ARG A 122 -5.56 -8.36 13.54
CA ARG A 122 -4.86 -9.52 14.08
C ARG A 122 -5.75 -10.77 14.09
N GLU A 123 -7.03 -10.62 14.42
CA GLU A 123 -8.00 -11.72 14.40
C GLU A 123 -8.04 -12.35 13.00
N MET A 124 -8.19 -11.55 11.94
CA MET A 124 -8.18 -12.06 10.56
C MET A 124 -6.84 -12.72 10.19
N TYR A 125 -5.71 -12.13 10.60
CA TYR A 125 -4.38 -12.69 10.36
C TYR A 125 -4.21 -14.07 11.00
N GLU A 126 -4.67 -14.24 12.26
CA GLU A 126 -4.62 -15.51 12.99
C GLU A 126 -5.61 -16.53 12.41
N ASP A 127 -6.84 -16.12 12.11
CA ASP A 127 -7.88 -16.97 11.53
C ASP A 127 -7.50 -17.54 10.15
N PHE A 128 -6.70 -16.78 9.38
CA PHE A 128 -6.15 -17.26 8.11
C PHE A 128 -4.88 -18.10 8.30
N GLY A 129 -4.52 -18.43 9.54
CA GLY A 129 -3.36 -19.27 9.86
C GLY A 129 -2.02 -18.58 9.59
N ARG A 130 -1.99 -17.25 9.68
CA ARG A 130 -0.80 -16.42 9.41
C ARG A 130 -0.27 -16.66 7.99
N MET A 131 -1.17 -16.64 7.05
CA MET A 131 -0.90 -16.96 5.66
C MET A 131 0.18 -16.03 5.10
N THR A 132 1.07 -16.58 4.26
CA THR A 132 2.07 -15.78 3.55
C THR A 132 1.44 -14.86 2.52
N VAL A 133 2.03 -13.67 2.34
CA VAL A 133 1.65 -12.75 1.24
C VAL A 133 2.36 -13.06 -0.08
N LYS A 134 3.20 -14.10 -0.12
CA LYS A 134 3.99 -14.43 -1.31
C LYS A 134 3.10 -14.71 -2.51
N PRO A 135 3.48 -14.18 -3.69
CA PRO A 135 2.75 -14.46 -4.91
C PRO A 135 2.92 -15.94 -5.33
N ASP A 136 1.88 -16.48 -5.90
CA ASP A 136 1.95 -17.65 -6.77
C ASP A 136 1.75 -17.16 -8.20
N HIS A 137 2.78 -17.26 -9.03
CA HIS A 137 2.80 -16.73 -10.38
C HIS A 137 1.66 -17.21 -11.30
N ARG A 138 0.85 -18.16 -10.86
CA ARG A 138 -0.31 -18.68 -11.59
C ARG A 138 -1.64 -18.22 -11.04
N LYS A 139 -1.74 -17.94 -9.72
CA LYS A 139 -3.03 -17.80 -9.05
C LYS A 139 -3.22 -16.47 -8.32
N ALA A 140 -2.17 -15.95 -7.70
CA ALA A 140 -2.27 -14.76 -6.86
C ALA A 140 -1.00 -13.91 -6.94
N ASP A 141 -1.17 -12.61 -6.96
CA ASP A 141 -0.11 -11.64 -6.74
C ASP A 141 0.14 -11.43 -5.23
N CYS A 142 1.15 -10.64 -4.88
CA CYS A 142 1.46 -10.31 -3.49
C CYS A 142 0.20 -9.84 -2.74
N CYS A 143 -0.10 -10.41 -1.58
CA CYS A 143 -1.31 -10.22 -0.79
C CYS A 143 -2.62 -10.78 -1.41
N GLY A 144 -2.62 -11.26 -2.65
CA GLY A 144 -3.83 -11.71 -3.35
C GLY A 144 -4.56 -12.85 -2.64
N TYR A 145 -3.82 -13.77 -2.02
CA TYR A 145 -4.41 -14.91 -1.29
C TYR A 145 -5.27 -14.48 -0.09
N TYR A 146 -4.96 -13.39 0.58
CA TYR A 146 -5.81 -12.85 1.64
C TYR A 146 -7.18 -12.44 1.12
N THR A 147 -7.24 -11.86 -0.08
CA THR A 147 -8.51 -11.52 -0.72
C THR A 147 -9.32 -12.76 -1.06
N TYR A 148 -8.70 -13.82 -1.62
CA TYR A 148 -9.37 -15.08 -1.87
C TYR A 148 -9.91 -15.70 -0.58
N ALA A 149 -9.08 -15.81 0.46
CA ALA A 149 -9.48 -16.39 1.73
C ALA A 149 -10.63 -15.63 2.40
N ALA A 150 -10.62 -14.30 2.33
CA ALA A 150 -11.72 -13.49 2.84
C ALA A 150 -13.01 -13.73 2.07
N GLN A 151 -12.96 -13.76 0.74
CA GLN A 151 -14.11 -14.00 -0.13
C GLN A 151 -14.69 -15.43 0.07
N GLU A 152 -13.84 -16.44 0.13
CA GLU A 152 -14.26 -17.84 0.38
C GLU A 152 -14.96 -18.02 1.73
N ARG A 153 -14.59 -17.24 2.72
CA ARG A 153 -15.21 -17.24 4.05
C ARG A 153 -16.39 -16.29 4.18
N GLY A 154 -16.75 -15.57 3.11
CA GLY A 154 -17.85 -14.61 3.11
C GLY A 154 -17.60 -13.38 3.97
N LEU A 155 -16.33 -13.05 4.20
CA LEU A 155 -15.94 -11.84 4.90
C LEU A 155 -16.01 -10.61 3.97
N ASP A 156 -16.28 -9.45 4.54
CA ASP A 156 -16.33 -8.21 3.79
C ASP A 156 -14.92 -7.80 3.32
N VAL A 157 -14.80 -7.55 2.01
CA VAL A 157 -13.59 -7.00 1.39
C VAL A 157 -13.94 -5.63 0.80
N GLU A 158 -13.31 -4.60 1.32
CA GLU A 158 -13.49 -3.23 0.82
C GLU A 158 -12.26 -2.78 0.02
N MET A 159 -12.46 -2.56 -1.27
CA MET A 159 -11.39 -2.18 -2.20
C MET A 159 -11.57 -0.73 -2.63
N TYR A 160 -10.53 0.08 -2.46
CA TYR A 160 -10.51 1.46 -2.96
C TYR A 160 -10.22 1.47 -4.45
N PRO A 161 -11.17 1.85 -5.31
CA PRO A 161 -10.94 1.94 -6.74
C PRO A 161 -10.01 3.11 -7.10
N PRO A 162 -9.21 2.97 -8.18
CA PRO A 162 -8.49 4.09 -8.77
C PRO A 162 -9.48 5.07 -9.39
N THR A 163 -9.26 6.37 -9.18
CA THR A 163 -10.12 7.44 -9.71
C THR A 163 -9.44 8.25 -10.80
N HIS A 164 -8.16 8.53 -10.64
CA HIS A 164 -7.34 9.17 -11.67
C HIS A 164 -5.86 8.84 -11.48
N PHE A 165 -5.06 9.04 -12.51
CA PHE A 165 -3.62 8.92 -12.49
C PHE A 165 -2.95 10.06 -13.27
N GLN A 166 -1.71 10.40 -12.92
CA GLN A 166 -1.02 11.56 -13.50
C GLN A 166 -0.40 11.23 -14.87
N ARG A 167 0.10 10.00 -15.06
CA ARG A 167 0.78 9.61 -16.29
C ARG A 167 0.53 8.16 -16.69
N ARG A 168 0.40 7.94 -18.00
CA ARG A 168 0.36 6.59 -18.58
C ARG A 168 1.75 5.93 -18.47
N PRO A 169 1.84 4.68 -17.97
CA PRO A 169 3.07 3.90 -18.03
C PRO A 169 3.52 3.63 -19.46
N LYS A 170 4.81 3.39 -19.68
CA LYS A 170 5.34 3.06 -21.01
C LYS A 170 4.75 1.77 -21.60
N GLN A 171 4.46 0.80 -20.74
CA GLN A 171 3.86 -0.50 -21.10
C GLN A 171 2.34 -0.42 -21.37
N GLY A 172 1.73 0.73 -21.25
CA GLY A 172 0.29 0.92 -21.36
C GLY A 172 -0.39 1.12 -20.01
N VAL A 173 -1.65 1.49 -20.04
CA VAL A 173 -2.47 1.67 -18.82
C VAL A 173 -2.84 0.31 -18.26
N TRP A 174 -2.78 0.20 -16.95
CA TRP A 174 -3.32 -0.97 -16.25
C TRP A 174 -4.81 -0.78 -16.00
N ASP A 175 -5.58 -1.84 -16.04
CA ASP A 175 -7.03 -1.78 -15.84
C ASP A 175 -7.55 -2.90 -14.94
N LEU A 176 -8.66 -2.64 -14.25
CA LEU A 176 -9.35 -3.59 -13.38
C LEU A 176 -10.23 -4.58 -14.15
N GLY A 177 -10.25 -4.48 -15.48
CA GLY A 177 -11.12 -5.26 -16.34
C GLY A 177 -12.59 -4.78 -16.32
N LYS A 178 -13.31 -5.06 -17.41
CA LYS A 178 -14.75 -4.80 -17.52
C LYS A 178 -15.17 -3.35 -17.21
N GLY A 179 -14.31 -2.36 -17.47
CA GLY A 179 -14.61 -0.93 -17.24
C GLY A 179 -14.68 -0.50 -15.78
N ARG A 180 -14.09 -1.27 -14.86
CA ARG A 180 -14.10 -0.99 -13.41
C ARG A 180 -13.07 0.05 -12.96
N GLY A 181 -12.26 0.55 -13.85
CA GLY A 181 -11.25 1.58 -13.57
C GLY A 181 -9.89 1.26 -14.16
N GLU A 182 -9.11 2.31 -14.36
CA GLU A 182 -7.72 2.24 -14.86
C GLU A 182 -6.80 2.88 -13.84
N TRP A 183 -5.54 2.41 -13.76
CA TRP A 183 -4.50 3.05 -12.98
C TRP A 183 -3.18 3.17 -13.76
N GLY A 184 -2.32 4.01 -13.28
CA GLY A 184 -1.03 4.33 -13.91
C GLY A 184 -0.06 4.94 -12.92
N ILE A 185 0.90 5.71 -13.40
CA ILE A 185 1.87 6.41 -12.57
C ILE A 185 1.17 7.56 -11.83
N GLY A 186 1.30 7.60 -10.51
CA GLY A 186 0.67 8.61 -9.65
C GLY A 186 -0.84 8.47 -9.55
N THR A 187 -1.30 7.27 -9.17
CA THR A 187 -2.72 6.97 -9.03
C THR A 187 -3.28 7.41 -7.68
N THR A 188 -4.42 8.06 -7.71
CA THR A 188 -5.27 8.33 -6.55
C THR A 188 -6.36 7.27 -6.43
N TYR A 189 -6.56 6.78 -5.21
CA TYR A 189 -7.59 5.82 -4.84
C TYR A 189 -8.63 6.47 -3.95
N SER A 190 -9.90 6.16 -4.16
CA SER A 190 -11.01 6.71 -3.37
C SER A 190 -11.88 5.60 -2.77
N ASN A 191 -12.55 5.90 -1.67
CA ASN A 191 -13.55 4.98 -1.11
C ASN A 191 -14.88 5.05 -1.90
N HIS A 192 -15.85 4.24 -1.49
CA HIS A 192 -17.17 4.18 -2.12
C HIS A 192 -18.00 5.48 -1.98
N LEU A 193 -17.59 6.40 -1.09
CA LEU A 193 -18.19 7.73 -0.94
C LEU A 193 -17.52 8.80 -1.83
N GLY A 194 -16.52 8.42 -2.63
CA GLY A 194 -15.74 9.33 -3.47
C GLY A 194 -14.71 10.17 -2.73
N VAL A 195 -14.42 9.83 -1.46
CA VAL A 195 -13.33 10.48 -0.71
C VAL A 195 -11.99 9.90 -1.14
N GLU A 196 -11.07 10.77 -1.54
CA GLU A 196 -9.70 10.38 -1.87
C GLU A 196 -8.99 9.86 -0.62
N MET A 197 -8.50 8.63 -0.69
CA MET A 197 -7.91 7.91 0.46
C MET A 197 -6.39 7.88 0.37
N PHE A 198 -5.86 7.32 -0.71
CA PHE A 198 -4.42 7.10 -0.89
C PHE A 198 -3.97 7.55 -2.27
N TYR A 199 -2.71 7.98 -2.33
CA TYR A 199 -1.98 8.21 -3.56
C TYR A 199 -0.82 7.22 -3.63
N HIS A 200 -0.66 6.53 -4.75
CA HIS A 200 0.42 5.59 -5.00
C HIS A 200 1.17 5.95 -6.28
N LEU A 201 2.48 6.18 -6.16
CA LEU A 201 3.29 6.57 -7.32
C LEU A 201 3.34 5.47 -8.36
N PHE A 202 3.51 4.22 -7.95
CA PHE A 202 4.00 3.12 -8.77
C PHE A 202 5.38 3.41 -9.38
N SER A 203 6.27 2.44 -9.39
CA SER A 203 7.58 2.56 -10.04
C SER A 203 8.53 3.59 -9.39
N ALA A 204 8.54 3.75 -8.07
CA ALA A 204 9.54 4.58 -7.36
C ALA A 204 11.00 4.22 -7.68
N ARG A 205 11.24 3.01 -8.20
CA ARG A 205 12.54 2.58 -8.69
C ARG A 205 12.98 3.29 -9.98
N GLU A 206 12.02 3.80 -10.76
CA GLU A 206 12.27 4.61 -11.94
C GLU A 206 12.31 6.07 -11.54
N GLN A 207 13.50 6.57 -11.15
CA GLN A 207 13.71 7.92 -10.60
C GLN A 207 13.04 9.06 -11.39
N ILE A 208 12.82 8.86 -12.68
CA ILE A 208 12.18 9.86 -13.55
C ILE A 208 10.73 10.17 -13.13
N TYR A 209 10.08 9.27 -12.39
CA TYR A 209 8.71 9.45 -11.92
C TYR A 209 8.62 10.00 -10.50
N ASN A 210 9.73 10.04 -9.76
CA ASN A 210 9.74 10.47 -8.37
C ASN A 210 9.25 11.92 -8.20
N VAL A 211 9.39 12.75 -9.23
CA VAL A 211 8.87 14.12 -9.24
C VAL A 211 7.37 14.19 -8.93
N TYR A 212 6.58 13.22 -9.40
CA TYR A 212 5.14 13.19 -9.11
C TYR A 212 4.85 12.90 -7.64
N PHE A 213 5.67 12.05 -7.01
CA PHE A 213 5.56 11.77 -5.58
C PHE A 213 6.00 12.97 -4.74
N TYR A 214 7.09 13.62 -5.13
CA TYR A 214 7.57 14.82 -4.46
C TYR A 214 6.55 15.95 -4.52
N ASP A 215 6.04 16.25 -5.72
CA ASP A 215 5.03 17.31 -5.91
C ASP A 215 3.78 17.02 -5.06
N LYS A 216 3.33 15.75 -5.00
CA LYS A 216 2.15 15.38 -4.19
C LYS A 216 2.43 15.50 -2.68
N CYS A 217 3.59 15.06 -2.21
CA CYS A 217 3.97 15.21 -0.80
C CYS A 217 4.14 16.70 -0.41
N GLU A 218 4.76 17.50 -1.27
CA GLU A 218 4.93 18.95 -1.05
C GLU A 218 3.59 19.68 -0.97
N GLU A 219 2.66 19.35 -1.87
CA GLU A 219 1.28 19.86 -1.84
C GLU A 219 0.64 19.55 -0.48
N ILE A 220 0.70 18.29 -0.04
CA ILE A 220 0.11 17.85 1.22
C ILE A 220 0.78 18.53 2.42
N LEU A 221 2.10 18.60 2.44
CA LEU A 221 2.86 19.14 3.57
C LEU A 221 2.83 20.68 3.62
N GLY A 222 2.47 21.35 2.52
CA GLY A 222 2.48 22.79 2.40
C GLY A 222 3.91 23.35 2.36
N ILE A 223 4.86 22.58 1.83
CA ILE A 223 6.26 22.98 1.68
C ILE A 223 6.59 23.21 0.21
N ASN A 224 7.37 24.27 -0.09
CA ASN A 224 7.99 24.44 -1.39
C ASN A 224 9.46 24.05 -1.26
N ARG A 225 9.81 22.84 -1.69
CA ARG A 225 11.21 22.57 -2.00
C ARG A 225 11.56 23.48 -3.19
N LEU A 226 12.31 24.53 -2.96
CA LEU A 226 12.92 25.26 -4.06
C LEU A 226 13.48 24.20 -5.00
N LYS A 227 13.05 24.21 -6.27
CA LYS A 227 13.58 23.33 -7.34
C LYS A 227 15.08 23.63 -7.45
N GLY A 228 15.83 23.10 -6.49
CA GLY A 228 17.26 23.24 -6.37
C GLY A 228 17.90 22.46 -7.49
N SER A 229 18.30 23.20 -8.52
CA SER A 229 19.33 22.85 -9.51
C SER A 229 19.34 21.37 -9.90
N SER A 230 18.56 21.02 -10.91
CA SER A 230 18.96 19.98 -11.87
C SER A 230 20.42 20.26 -12.27
N LYS A 231 21.37 19.57 -11.65
CA LYS A 231 22.67 19.37 -12.28
C LYS A 231 22.44 18.37 -13.40
N VAL A 232 22.51 18.90 -14.61
CA VAL A 232 22.65 18.22 -15.90
C VAL A 232 23.82 17.25 -15.86
#